data_3312ef53bc8a422394052679386a84c7
#
_entry.id   3312ef53bc8a422394052679386a84c7
#
_cell.length_a   1.000
_cell.length_b   1.000
_cell.length_c   1.000
_cell.angle_alpha   90.00
_cell.angle_beta   90.00
_cell.angle_gamma   90.00
#
_symmetry.space_group_name_H-M   'P 1'
#
loop_
_entity.id
_entity.type
_entity.pdbx_description
1 polymer ?
#
loop_
_entity_poly.entity_id
_entity_poly.type
_entity_poly.pdbx_seq_one_letter_code
_entity_poly.pdbx_strand_id
1 'polypeptide(L)'
;VRVAEYVAQLPAGARIHQGWSKHVLRQALHGQLPDAITWRRDKKGFATPERAWLRALHPTLAALFQDTPRAAAYLDLAAVRQTLQSPAYTQDAPTAAAVWRWAAAELWLRMLAR
;
A
#
# COMPACT_ATOMS: atom_id res chain seq x y z
N VAL A 1 8.36 14.28 -19.40
CA VAL A 1 9.07 15.50 -18.95
C VAL A 1 8.17 16.72 -19.17
N ARG A 2 7.75 17.07 -20.38
CA ARG A 2 6.96 18.29 -20.69
C ARG A 2 5.69 18.48 -19.83
N VAL A 3 4.90 17.40 -19.58
CA VAL A 3 3.67 17.48 -18.75
C VAL A 3 4.03 17.75 -17.29
N ALA A 4 5.06 17.10 -16.78
CA ALA A 4 5.49 17.30 -15.39
C ALA A 4 6.00 18.74 -15.16
N GLU A 5 6.79 19.26 -16.08
CA GLU A 5 7.27 20.65 -16.06
C GLU A 5 6.12 21.65 -16.10
N TYR A 6 5.16 21.43 -17.01
CA TYR A 6 3.98 22.25 -17.10
C TYR A 6 3.18 22.25 -15.79
N VAL A 7 2.91 21.07 -15.23
CA VAL A 7 2.17 20.95 -13.97
C VAL A 7 2.92 21.61 -12.80
N ALA A 8 4.25 21.51 -12.77
CA ALA A 8 5.05 22.14 -11.73
C ALA A 8 4.97 23.68 -11.74
N GLN A 9 4.80 24.28 -12.92
CA GLN A 9 4.68 25.73 -13.10
C GLN A 9 3.26 26.24 -12.81
N LEU A 10 2.26 25.38 -12.71
CA LEU A 10 0.89 25.81 -12.42
C LEU A 10 0.78 26.43 -11.01
N PRO A 11 -0.01 27.51 -10.85
CA PRO A 11 -0.33 28.05 -9.55
C PRO A 11 -0.91 26.99 -8.61
N ALA A 12 -0.69 27.14 -7.30
CA ALA A 12 -1.18 26.18 -6.31
C ALA A 12 -2.70 25.96 -6.41
N GLY A 13 -3.48 27.03 -6.65
CA GLY A 13 -4.93 26.97 -6.81
C GLY A 13 -5.39 26.16 -8.04
N ALA A 14 -4.58 26.04 -9.08
CA ALA A 14 -4.88 25.17 -10.22
C ALA A 14 -4.63 23.69 -9.90
N ARG A 15 -3.70 23.40 -9.00
CA ARG A 15 -3.37 22.04 -8.55
C ARG A 15 -4.31 21.54 -7.48
N ILE A 16 -4.60 22.42 -6.48
CA ILE A 16 -5.51 22.12 -5.36
C ILE A 16 -6.43 23.32 -5.18
N HIS A 17 -7.73 23.09 -5.21
CA HIS A 17 -8.75 24.13 -5.03
C HIS A 17 -9.92 23.60 -4.21
N GLN A 18 -10.31 24.31 -3.14
CA GLN A 18 -11.41 23.94 -2.25
C GLN A 18 -11.37 22.45 -1.79
N GLY A 19 -10.17 21.94 -1.45
CA GLY A 19 -9.99 20.54 -1.03
C GLY A 19 -9.96 19.51 -2.18
N TRP A 20 -10.06 19.94 -3.43
CA TRP A 20 -9.93 19.08 -4.59
C TRP A 20 -8.50 19.04 -5.11
N SER A 21 -7.86 17.91 -5.07
CA SER A 21 -6.59 17.68 -5.77
C SER A 21 -6.81 17.49 -7.27
N LYS A 22 -5.76 17.73 -8.07
CA LYS A 22 -5.81 17.63 -9.54
C LYS A 22 -6.88 18.53 -10.16
N HIS A 23 -7.12 19.70 -9.58
CA HIS A 23 -8.25 20.58 -9.94
C HIS A 23 -8.26 20.94 -11.42
N VAL A 24 -7.11 21.34 -12.00
CA VAL A 24 -7.01 21.66 -13.43
C VAL A 24 -7.42 20.50 -14.34
N LEU A 25 -7.07 19.26 -13.97
CA LEU A 25 -7.47 18.07 -14.73
C LEU A 25 -8.98 17.85 -14.66
N ARG A 26 -9.57 18.02 -13.48
CA ARG A 26 -11.01 17.90 -13.28
C ARG A 26 -11.78 18.96 -14.09
N GLN A 27 -11.30 20.18 -14.10
CA GLN A 27 -11.88 21.26 -14.91
C GLN A 27 -11.78 20.97 -16.42
N ALA A 28 -10.64 20.49 -16.88
CA ALA A 28 -10.44 20.15 -18.29
C ALA A 28 -11.34 18.98 -18.76
N LEU A 29 -11.71 18.07 -17.86
CA LEU A 29 -12.56 16.92 -18.17
C LEU A 29 -14.04 17.17 -17.84
N HIS A 30 -14.39 18.33 -17.26
CA HIS A 30 -15.78 18.68 -16.99
C HIS A 30 -16.58 18.74 -18.30
N GLY A 31 -17.73 18.10 -18.32
CA GLY A 31 -18.57 17.97 -19.51
C GLY A 31 -18.10 16.92 -20.54
N GLN A 32 -16.86 16.38 -20.40
CA GLN A 32 -16.36 15.27 -21.23
C GLN A 32 -16.54 13.91 -20.54
N LEU A 33 -16.51 13.90 -19.21
CA LEU A 33 -16.77 12.72 -18.39
C LEU A 33 -17.97 12.97 -17.48
N PRO A 34 -18.71 11.91 -17.09
CA PRO A 34 -19.76 12.03 -16.08
C PRO A 34 -19.23 12.66 -14.78
N ASP A 35 -20.02 13.52 -14.16
CA ASP A 35 -19.63 14.22 -12.92
C ASP A 35 -19.27 13.25 -11.77
N ALA A 36 -19.96 12.11 -11.69
CA ALA A 36 -19.62 11.04 -10.74
C ALA A 36 -18.18 10.52 -10.88
N ILE A 37 -17.58 10.65 -12.03
CA ILE A 37 -16.17 10.29 -12.29
C ILE A 37 -15.28 11.52 -12.08
N THR A 38 -15.63 12.65 -12.68
CA THR A 38 -14.85 13.89 -12.65
C THR A 38 -14.67 14.40 -11.21
N TRP A 39 -15.74 14.35 -10.40
CA TRP A 39 -15.75 14.87 -9.02
C TRP A 39 -15.72 13.76 -7.95
N ARG A 40 -15.25 12.59 -8.28
CA ARG A 40 -15.09 11.49 -7.33
C ARG A 40 -14.02 11.83 -6.27
N ARG A 41 -14.36 11.63 -4.99
CA ARG A 41 -13.44 11.85 -3.86
C ARG A 41 -12.68 10.61 -3.45
N ASP A 42 -13.28 9.44 -3.59
CA ASP A 42 -12.64 8.18 -3.24
C ASP A 42 -11.53 7.84 -4.24
N LYS A 43 -10.35 7.56 -3.71
CA LYS A 43 -9.24 7.06 -4.51
C LYS A 43 -9.38 5.54 -4.63
N LYS A 44 -9.92 5.06 -5.75
CA LYS A 44 -9.83 3.64 -6.11
C LYS A 44 -8.57 3.43 -6.95
N GLY A 45 -7.58 2.76 -6.35
CA GLY A 45 -6.43 2.22 -7.07
C GLY A 45 -6.73 0.80 -7.55
N PHE A 46 -5.77 0.17 -8.21
CA PHE A 46 -5.83 -1.26 -8.49
C PHE A 46 -5.81 -2.01 -7.15
N ALA A 47 -6.92 -2.65 -6.79
CA ALA A 47 -6.98 -3.48 -5.60
C ALA A 47 -6.30 -4.82 -5.92
N THR A 48 -5.17 -5.07 -5.29
CA THR A 48 -4.54 -6.39 -5.32
C THR A 48 -5.25 -7.33 -4.34
N PRO A 49 -5.39 -8.62 -4.64
CA PRO A 49 -6.01 -9.58 -3.75
C PRO A 49 -5.08 -10.00 -2.60
N GLU A 50 -4.46 -9.02 -1.92
CA GLU A 50 -3.43 -9.23 -0.88
C GLU A 50 -3.86 -10.22 0.19
N ARG A 51 -5.11 -10.13 0.65
CA ARG A 51 -5.65 -11.04 1.68
C ARG A 51 -5.69 -12.50 1.21
N ALA A 52 -6.05 -12.72 -0.07
CA ALA A 52 -6.05 -14.06 -0.65
C ALA A 52 -4.62 -14.60 -0.76
N TRP A 53 -3.68 -13.76 -1.19
CA TRP A 53 -2.25 -14.12 -1.25
C TRP A 53 -1.67 -14.42 0.13
N LEU A 54 -1.91 -13.58 1.12
CA LEU A 54 -1.43 -13.80 2.48
C LEU A 54 -2.00 -15.09 3.08
N ARG A 55 -3.27 -15.42 2.79
CA ARG A 55 -3.87 -16.68 3.22
C ARG A 55 -3.21 -17.88 2.56
N ALA A 56 -2.99 -17.83 1.26
CA ALA A 56 -2.32 -18.91 0.51
C ALA A 56 -0.85 -19.09 0.93
N LEU A 57 -0.16 -17.98 1.24
CA LEU A 57 1.24 -17.98 1.65
C LEU A 57 1.44 -18.16 3.17
N HIS A 58 0.36 -18.30 3.94
CA HIS A 58 0.44 -18.35 5.41
C HIS A 58 1.48 -19.36 5.95
N PRO A 59 1.56 -20.61 5.46
CA PRO A 59 2.58 -21.56 5.95
C PRO A 59 4.01 -21.06 5.70
N THR A 60 4.26 -20.48 4.53
CA THR A 60 5.56 -19.91 4.17
C THR A 60 5.90 -18.70 5.03
N LEU A 61 4.93 -17.82 5.29
CA LEU A 61 5.10 -16.65 6.15
C LEU A 61 5.38 -17.06 7.60
N ALA A 62 4.67 -18.05 8.12
CA ALA A 62 4.94 -18.59 9.45
C ALA A 62 6.36 -19.17 9.55
N ALA A 63 6.77 -19.97 8.57
CA ALA A 63 8.12 -20.55 8.53
C ALA A 63 9.22 -19.48 8.43
N LEU A 64 8.96 -18.35 7.75
CA LEU A 64 9.92 -17.26 7.59
C LEU A 64 10.39 -16.67 8.92
N PHE A 65 9.53 -16.72 9.96
CA PHE A 65 9.80 -16.16 11.29
C PHE A 65 10.06 -17.20 12.39
N GLN A 66 10.23 -18.49 12.05
CA GLN A 66 10.44 -19.54 13.05
C GLN A 66 11.83 -19.48 13.70
N ASP A 67 12.86 -19.46 12.89
CA ASP A 67 14.26 -19.52 13.38
C ASP A 67 14.78 -18.16 13.85
N THR A 68 15.88 -17.72 13.30
CA THR A 68 16.52 -16.41 13.57
C THR A 68 16.31 -15.45 12.41
N PRO A 69 15.13 -14.82 12.30
CA PRO A 69 14.89 -13.86 11.24
C PRO A 69 15.81 -12.65 11.39
N ARG A 70 16.32 -12.14 10.28
CA ARG A 70 17.18 -10.94 10.25
C ARG A 70 16.45 -9.68 10.69
N ALA A 71 15.14 -9.65 10.49
CA ALA A 71 14.28 -8.57 10.97
C ALA A 71 14.10 -8.56 12.51
N ALA A 72 14.67 -9.52 13.25
CA ALA A 72 14.59 -9.60 14.71
C ALA A 72 15.04 -8.32 15.42
N ALA A 73 16.03 -7.61 14.84
CA ALA A 73 16.53 -6.35 15.40
C ALA A 73 15.53 -5.19 15.30
N TYR A 74 14.47 -5.33 14.47
CA TYR A 74 13.53 -4.25 14.13
C TYR A 74 12.08 -4.58 14.47
N LEU A 75 11.78 -5.85 14.81
CA LEU A 75 10.43 -6.35 15.04
C LEU A 75 10.31 -7.04 16.40
N ASP A 76 9.18 -6.86 17.04
CA ASP A 76 8.76 -7.72 18.16
C ASP A 76 8.39 -9.10 17.61
N LEU A 77 9.33 -10.04 17.66
CA LEU A 77 9.13 -11.39 17.16
C LEU A 77 8.05 -12.18 17.91
N ALA A 78 7.83 -11.88 19.19
CA ALA A 78 6.77 -12.53 19.95
C ALA A 78 5.40 -12.15 19.37
N ALA A 79 5.16 -10.85 19.15
CA ALA A 79 3.95 -10.35 18.52
C ALA A 79 3.79 -10.86 17.08
N VAL A 80 4.88 -10.88 16.27
CA VAL A 80 4.87 -11.41 14.91
C VAL A 80 4.45 -12.89 14.91
N ARG A 81 5.09 -13.71 15.73
CA ARG A 81 4.81 -15.15 15.84
C ARG A 81 3.39 -15.41 16.34
N GLN A 82 2.93 -14.67 17.32
CA GLN A 82 1.56 -14.75 17.81
C GLN A 82 0.55 -14.45 16.71
N THR A 83 0.78 -13.40 15.93
CA THR A 83 -0.08 -13.04 14.79
C THR A 83 -0.11 -14.16 13.73
N LEU A 84 1.04 -14.80 13.50
CA LEU A 84 1.19 -15.86 12.50
C LEU A 84 0.80 -17.27 13.00
N GLN A 85 0.25 -17.43 14.21
CA GLN A 85 -0.31 -18.71 14.66
C GLN A 85 -1.54 -19.15 13.89
N SER A 86 -2.28 -18.21 13.32
CA SER A 86 -3.51 -18.48 12.56
C SER A 86 -3.64 -17.49 11.40
N PRO A 87 -4.21 -17.90 10.26
CA PRO A 87 -4.46 -16.99 9.13
C PRO A 87 -5.58 -15.97 9.40
N ALA A 88 -6.13 -15.91 10.62
CA ALA A 88 -7.19 -14.97 11.00
C ALA A 88 -6.82 -13.50 10.77
N TYR A 89 -5.53 -13.14 10.84
CA TYR A 89 -5.04 -11.78 10.54
C TYR A 89 -5.43 -11.29 9.14
N THR A 90 -5.70 -12.19 8.20
CA THR A 90 -6.11 -11.80 6.85
C THR A 90 -7.51 -11.16 6.79
N GLN A 91 -8.29 -11.24 7.86
CA GLN A 91 -9.61 -10.61 7.97
C GLN A 91 -9.52 -9.16 8.43
N ASP A 92 -8.47 -8.79 9.17
CA ASP A 92 -8.19 -7.44 9.61
C ASP A 92 -7.21 -6.74 8.67
N ALA A 93 -7.64 -5.66 7.99
CA ALA A 93 -6.82 -5.02 6.97
C ALA A 93 -5.53 -4.38 7.51
N PRO A 94 -5.52 -3.67 8.65
CA PRO A 94 -4.29 -3.17 9.25
C PRO A 94 -3.27 -4.27 9.57
N THR A 95 -3.72 -5.38 10.17
CA THR A 95 -2.85 -6.51 10.55
C THR A 95 -2.34 -7.24 9.31
N ALA A 96 -3.17 -7.47 8.30
CA ALA A 96 -2.74 -8.04 7.02
C ALA A 96 -1.64 -7.19 6.35
N ALA A 97 -1.81 -5.87 6.34
CA ALA A 97 -0.81 -4.95 5.80
C ALA A 97 0.48 -4.94 6.65
N ALA A 98 0.40 -5.14 7.97
CA ALA A 98 1.57 -5.28 8.83
C ALA A 98 2.34 -6.58 8.50
N VAL A 99 1.66 -7.71 8.40
CA VAL A 99 2.26 -9.00 8.03
C VAL A 99 2.97 -8.92 6.67
N TRP A 100 2.36 -8.25 5.69
CA TRP A 100 2.98 -8.01 4.39
C TRP A 100 4.28 -7.23 4.51
N ARG A 101 4.30 -6.15 5.29
CA ARG A 101 5.51 -5.34 5.53
C ARG A 101 6.59 -6.11 6.27
N TRP A 102 6.24 -6.91 7.29
CA TRP A 102 7.20 -7.73 8.03
C TRP A 102 7.88 -8.75 7.12
N ALA A 103 7.11 -9.45 6.30
CA ALA A 103 7.63 -10.43 5.35
C ALA A 103 8.54 -9.77 4.29
N ALA A 104 8.12 -8.62 3.76
CA ALA A 104 8.91 -7.86 2.80
C ALA A 104 10.25 -7.40 3.40
N ALA A 105 10.23 -6.89 4.64
CA ALA A 105 11.45 -6.48 5.35
C ALA A 105 12.41 -7.66 5.58
N GLU A 106 11.88 -8.80 6.05
CA GLU A 106 12.70 -10.00 6.28
C GLU A 106 13.33 -10.51 4.99
N LEU A 107 12.56 -10.63 3.92
CA LEU A 107 13.07 -11.07 2.62
C LEU A 107 14.11 -10.11 2.06
N TRP A 108 13.88 -8.81 2.19
CA TRP A 108 14.85 -7.80 1.76
C TRP A 108 16.16 -7.88 2.55
N LEU A 109 16.10 -8.00 3.87
CA LEU A 109 17.29 -8.17 4.71
C LEU A 109 18.07 -9.46 4.39
N ARG A 110 17.38 -10.54 4.04
CA ARG A 110 18.04 -11.77 3.56
C ARG A 110 18.77 -11.58 2.23
N MET A 111 18.21 -10.74 1.35
CA MET A 111 18.85 -10.43 0.06
C MET A 111 20.12 -9.59 0.22
N LEU A 112 20.11 -8.62 1.14
CA LEU A 112 21.27 -7.74 1.40
C LEU A 112 22.46 -8.46 2.03
N ALA A 113 22.23 -9.59 2.64
CA ALA A 113 23.24 -10.33 3.38
C ALA A 113 23.83 -11.53 2.59
N ARG A 114 23.53 -11.59 1.30
CA ARG A 114 24.18 -12.50 0.34
C ARG A 114 25.38 -11.82 -0.27
#